data_d10149762c115536d93d06de2de01174
#
_entry.id   d10149762c115536d93d06de2de01174
#
_cell.length_a   1.000
_cell.length_b   1.000
_cell.length_c   1.000
_cell.angle_alpha   90.00
_cell.angle_beta   90.00
_cell.angle_gamma   90.00
#
_symmetry.space_group_name_H-M   'P 1'
#
loop_
_entity.id
_entity.type
_entity.pdbx_description
1 polymer ?
#
loop_
_entity_poly.entity_id
_entity_poly.type
_entity_poly.pdbx_seq_one_letter_code
_entity_poly.pdbx_strand_id
1 'polypeptide(L)'
;MLRTLLLALLSIFVSDSLVHFKHSLLIDQYDLEGVEQLKVTKICDYGCHVWGSIPPGTEDSARNIHIDDDFFFNLADIATMYDPFTLGKNPMYIDSADTITIFNNNPNQTTTPLIIYVVSTRASDLNSMEIYDAHNFNRMVFPAKQITIMSPAPFTVTSPKDEKSGNSVVMRTTGFDDVEDSNKDGCFQLMSVADSKTWPGFTVEVSSPLLSLAFDYKKYPDAYLHISTTMGVFGQLDLSAPGFVTSPGYIGCSSGDIFRSSLYSTKVAATITSKGNRHVYLNGDIHSDDSHPVDIIDLKTNNDYPMSGGTAAQSQELFTTGVAVNWNGAGTSNSFALRFSSVAV
;
A
#
# COMPACT_ATOMS: atom_id res chain seq x y z
N MET A 1 -4.86 -3.11 45.21
CA MET A 1 -5.86 -3.94 44.52
C MET A 1 -6.65 -3.20 43.46
N LEU A 2 -7.15 -1.98 43.65
CA LEU A 2 -7.95 -1.27 42.66
C LEU A 2 -7.15 -0.82 41.41
N ARG A 3 -5.87 -0.47 41.55
CA ARG A 3 -4.97 -0.09 40.43
C ARG A 3 -4.60 -1.24 39.51
N THR A 4 -4.48 -2.45 40.04
CA THR A 4 -4.17 -3.65 39.25
C THR A 4 -5.37 -4.15 38.46
N LEU A 5 -6.59 -3.90 38.94
CA LEU A 5 -7.81 -4.23 38.20
C LEU A 5 -8.09 -3.25 37.02
N LEU A 6 -7.67 -1.99 37.16
CA LEU A 6 -7.83 -0.98 36.08
C LEU A 6 -6.87 -1.25 34.92
N LEU A 7 -5.65 -1.73 35.19
CA LEU A 7 -4.69 -2.10 34.14
C LEU A 7 -5.08 -3.37 33.39
N ALA A 8 -5.75 -4.32 34.05
CA ALA A 8 -6.25 -5.53 33.40
C ALA A 8 -7.48 -5.29 32.51
N LEU A 9 -8.23 -4.18 32.72
CA LEU A 9 -9.36 -3.81 31.88
C LEU A 9 -8.95 -2.97 30.64
N LEU A 10 -7.78 -2.38 30.65
CA LEU A 10 -7.25 -1.60 29.52
C LEU A 10 -6.64 -2.49 28.40
N SER A 11 -6.37 -3.76 28.69
CA SER A 11 -5.80 -4.68 27.71
C SER A 11 -6.83 -5.38 26.79
N ILE A 12 -8.12 -5.10 26.92
CA ILE A 12 -9.18 -5.83 26.18
C ILE A 12 -9.73 -5.03 24.97
N PHE A 13 -9.31 -3.80 24.75
CA PHE A 13 -9.94 -2.92 23.74
C PHE A 13 -9.11 -2.62 22.49
N VAL A 14 -8.06 -3.36 22.17
CA VAL A 14 -7.16 -2.99 21.07
C VAL A 14 -7.45 -3.73 19.74
N SER A 15 -8.40 -4.66 19.68
CA SER A 15 -8.58 -5.47 18.46
C SER A 15 -9.39 -4.81 17.32
N ASP A 16 -10.06 -3.68 17.58
CA ASP A 16 -10.97 -3.07 16.57
C ASP A 16 -10.30 -2.06 15.64
N SER A 17 -9.01 -1.77 15.83
CA SER A 17 -8.29 -0.77 15.02
C SER A 17 -7.46 -1.35 13.88
N LEU A 18 -7.29 -2.68 13.84
CA LEU A 18 -6.43 -3.33 12.84
C LEU A 18 -7.08 -3.34 11.44
N VAL A 19 -6.26 -3.20 10.41
CA VAL A 19 -6.74 -3.29 9.03
C VAL A 19 -6.90 -4.74 8.62
N HIS A 20 -8.14 -5.18 8.58
CA HIS A 20 -8.51 -6.53 8.16
C HIS A 20 -8.93 -6.55 6.69
N PHE A 21 -8.39 -7.52 5.96
CA PHE A 21 -8.88 -7.95 4.65
C PHE A 21 -9.59 -9.31 4.80
N LYS A 22 -10.06 -9.89 3.72
CA LYS A 22 -10.79 -11.16 3.75
C LYS A 22 -10.03 -12.30 4.41
N HIS A 23 -8.76 -12.47 4.06
CA HIS A 23 -7.87 -13.53 4.58
C HIS A 23 -6.50 -12.99 4.99
N SER A 24 -6.37 -11.70 5.17
CA SER A 24 -5.11 -11.10 5.58
C SER A 24 -5.32 -9.92 6.52
N LEU A 25 -4.25 -9.52 7.18
CA LEU A 25 -4.22 -8.49 8.20
C LEU A 25 -2.96 -7.66 8.03
N LEU A 26 -3.10 -6.36 8.15
CA LEU A 26 -1.99 -5.41 8.18
C LEU A 26 -1.88 -4.81 9.58
N ILE A 27 -0.67 -4.82 10.12
CA ILE A 27 -0.31 -4.23 11.41
C ILE A 27 0.81 -3.23 11.16
N ASP A 28 0.68 -2.07 11.71
CA ASP A 28 1.67 -1.01 11.59
C ASP A 28 2.24 -0.57 12.95
N GLN A 29 3.12 0.42 12.95
CA GLN A 29 3.73 0.93 14.16
C GLN A 29 2.72 1.47 15.18
N TYR A 30 1.62 2.09 14.72
CA TYR A 30 0.63 2.70 15.61
C TYR A 30 -0.18 1.65 16.38
N ASP A 31 -0.31 0.44 15.81
CA ASP A 31 -0.93 -0.69 16.51
C ASP A 31 -0.08 -1.18 17.67
N LEU A 32 1.23 -0.91 17.62
CA LEU A 32 2.22 -1.35 18.59
C LEU A 32 2.69 -0.22 19.53
N GLU A 33 2.38 1.04 19.23
CA GLU A 33 2.77 2.17 20.07
C GLU A 33 2.04 2.12 21.41
N GLY A 34 2.80 2.11 22.51
CA GLY A 34 2.25 1.99 23.87
C GLY A 34 1.70 0.61 24.23
N VAL A 35 1.80 -0.38 23.34
CA VAL A 35 1.25 -1.73 23.51
C VAL A 35 2.37 -2.73 23.73
N GLU A 36 2.39 -3.40 24.89
CA GLU A 36 3.37 -4.47 25.19
C GLU A 36 3.03 -5.78 24.48
N GLN A 37 1.74 -6.06 24.29
CA GLN A 37 1.25 -7.28 23.67
C GLN A 37 0.02 -6.98 22.82
N LEU A 38 0.11 -7.22 21.53
CA LEU A 38 -1.01 -7.18 20.59
C LEU A 38 -1.46 -8.62 20.30
N LYS A 39 -2.70 -8.94 20.60
CA LYS A 39 -3.29 -10.25 20.32
C LYS A 39 -4.19 -10.18 19.09
N VAL A 40 -3.91 -11.05 18.13
CA VAL A 40 -4.68 -11.21 16.91
C VAL A 40 -5.31 -12.58 16.87
N THR A 41 -6.62 -12.64 16.74
CA THR A 41 -7.39 -13.89 16.77
C THR A 41 -7.89 -14.27 15.38
N LYS A 42 -8.09 -15.56 15.14
CA LYS A 42 -8.76 -16.17 13.98
C LYS A 42 -8.04 -16.09 12.63
N ILE A 43 -7.02 -15.25 12.47
CA ILE A 43 -6.33 -15.13 11.18
C ILE A 43 -5.50 -16.38 10.86
N CYS A 44 -4.96 -17.03 11.88
CA CYS A 44 -4.10 -18.20 11.77
C CYS A 44 -4.77 -19.52 12.19
N ASP A 45 -6.11 -19.61 12.26
CA ASP A 45 -6.84 -20.83 12.63
C ASP A 45 -6.40 -22.08 11.84
N TYR A 46 -5.89 -21.91 10.64
CA TYR A 46 -5.39 -22.96 9.74
C TYR A 46 -3.90 -22.78 9.42
N GLY A 47 -3.21 -21.98 10.20
CA GLY A 47 -1.86 -21.53 9.92
C GLY A 47 -1.85 -20.23 9.11
N CYS A 48 -0.74 -19.51 9.16
CA CYS A 48 -0.54 -18.28 8.43
C CYS A 48 0.91 -18.06 8.03
N HIS A 49 1.08 -17.19 7.04
CA HIS A 49 2.35 -16.64 6.62
C HIS A 49 2.48 -15.21 7.11
N VAL A 50 3.66 -14.85 7.60
CA VAL A 50 3.96 -13.52 8.14
C VAL A 50 5.16 -12.94 7.43
N TRP A 51 5.00 -11.71 6.96
CA TRP A 51 6.07 -10.90 6.38
C TRP A 51 6.25 -9.63 7.18
N GLY A 52 7.49 -9.16 7.26
CA GLY A 52 7.84 -7.88 7.89
C GLY A 52 8.50 -6.94 6.90
N SER A 53 8.28 -5.64 7.02
CA SER A 53 9.04 -4.61 6.33
C SER A 53 9.37 -3.47 7.28
N ILE A 54 10.62 -3.03 7.22
CA ILE A 54 11.18 -1.94 8.03
C ILE A 54 12.08 -1.08 7.16
N PRO A 55 12.23 0.23 7.44
CA PRO A 55 13.22 1.04 6.75
C PRO A 55 14.64 0.57 7.05
N PRO A 56 15.54 0.65 6.09
CA PRO A 56 16.96 0.37 6.31
C PRO A 56 17.54 1.20 7.47
N GLY A 57 18.34 0.56 8.32
CA GLY A 57 18.97 1.19 9.48
C GLY A 57 18.09 1.26 10.73
N THR A 58 16.94 0.62 10.73
CA THR A 58 16.01 0.57 11.89
C THR A 58 15.93 -0.81 12.54
N GLU A 59 16.82 -1.71 12.17
CA GLU A 59 16.84 -3.11 12.60
C GLU A 59 16.91 -3.24 14.13
N ASP A 60 17.64 -2.37 14.82
CA ASP A 60 17.77 -2.42 16.27
C ASP A 60 16.43 -2.18 17.00
N SER A 61 15.59 -1.27 16.47
CA SER A 61 14.24 -1.03 16.99
C SER A 61 13.33 -2.22 16.71
N ALA A 62 13.41 -2.80 15.53
CA ALA A 62 12.60 -3.95 15.11
C ALA A 62 12.93 -5.25 15.88
N ARG A 63 14.14 -5.39 16.42
CA ARG A 63 14.53 -6.52 17.28
C ARG A 63 13.77 -6.58 18.60
N ASN A 64 13.14 -5.49 19.02
CA ASN A 64 12.29 -5.47 20.21
C ASN A 64 10.88 -6.03 19.97
N ILE A 65 10.53 -6.30 18.72
CA ILE A 65 9.21 -6.82 18.33
C ILE A 65 9.35 -8.29 17.98
N HIS A 66 8.62 -9.13 18.67
CA HIS A 66 8.63 -10.60 18.50
C HIS A 66 7.23 -11.06 18.13
N ILE A 67 7.14 -12.06 17.25
CA ILE A 67 5.87 -12.62 16.80
C ILE A 67 5.78 -14.05 17.30
N ASP A 68 4.61 -14.37 17.93
CA ASP A 68 4.31 -15.63 18.59
C ASP A 68 5.14 -15.91 19.86
N ASP A 69 4.91 -17.02 20.55
CA ASP A 69 5.62 -17.42 21.78
C ASP A 69 7.03 -17.97 21.52
N ASP A 70 7.34 -18.30 20.28
CA ASP A 70 8.68 -18.73 19.89
C ASP A 70 9.60 -17.51 19.74
N PHE A 71 10.35 -17.22 20.79
CA PHE A 71 11.32 -16.10 20.87
C PHE A 71 12.44 -16.11 19.82
N PHE A 72 12.37 -16.99 18.86
CA PHE A 72 13.41 -17.17 17.85
C PHE A 72 13.35 -16.15 16.70
N PHE A 73 12.18 -15.58 16.43
CA PHE A 73 12.03 -14.63 15.32
C PHE A 73 11.57 -13.28 15.82
N ASN A 74 12.43 -12.29 15.68
CA ASN A 74 12.04 -10.90 15.83
C ASN A 74 11.71 -10.29 14.47
N LEU A 75 11.10 -9.12 14.47
CA LEU A 75 10.68 -8.44 13.24
C LEU A 75 11.86 -8.10 12.31
N ALA A 76 13.05 -7.80 12.86
CA ALA A 76 14.23 -7.53 12.05
C ALA A 76 14.67 -8.76 11.25
N ASP A 77 14.62 -9.95 11.86
CA ASP A 77 14.94 -11.21 11.17
C ASP A 77 13.91 -11.48 10.06
N ILE A 78 12.61 -11.34 10.35
CA ILE A 78 11.53 -11.53 9.36
C ILE A 78 11.66 -10.52 8.21
N ALA A 79 12.00 -9.28 8.52
CA ALA A 79 12.17 -8.23 7.52
C ALA A 79 13.36 -8.48 6.58
N THR A 80 14.33 -9.31 6.97
CA THR A 80 15.51 -9.66 6.16
C THR A 80 15.43 -11.02 5.48
N MET A 81 14.31 -11.72 5.58
CA MET A 81 14.10 -13.03 4.92
C MET A 81 13.78 -12.84 3.43
N TYR A 82 14.76 -13.05 2.57
CA TYR A 82 14.60 -12.95 1.10
C TYR A 82 14.99 -14.23 0.41
N ASP A 83 14.28 -14.54 -0.68
CA ASP A 83 14.73 -15.53 -1.64
C ASP A 83 15.94 -14.98 -2.41
N PRO A 84 17.10 -15.65 -2.39
CA PRO A 84 18.31 -15.15 -3.02
C PRO A 84 18.24 -15.11 -4.56
N PHE A 85 17.27 -15.77 -5.17
CA PHE A 85 17.14 -15.86 -6.63
C PHE A 85 16.09 -14.88 -7.17
N THR A 86 14.94 -14.79 -6.50
CA THR A 86 13.85 -13.91 -6.94
C THR A 86 13.87 -12.56 -6.27
N LEU A 87 14.57 -12.44 -5.14
CA LEU A 87 14.55 -11.30 -4.23
C LEU A 87 13.15 -11.05 -3.62
N GLY A 88 12.20 -11.93 -3.83
CA GLY A 88 10.93 -11.96 -3.12
C GLY A 88 11.15 -12.23 -1.64
N LYS A 89 10.22 -11.76 -0.82
CA LYS A 89 10.28 -12.01 0.62
C LYS A 89 9.83 -13.42 0.95
N ASN A 90 10.63 -14.13 1.70
CA ASN A 90 10.22 -15.39 2.32
C ASN A 90 9.36 -15.11 3.55
N PRO A 91 8.23 -15.81 3.73
CA PRO A 91 7.43 -15.68 4.93
C PRO A 91 8.04 -16.45 6.11
N MET A 92 7.78 -15.97 7.32
CA MET A 92 7.75 -16.83 8.49
C MET A 92 6.41 -17.60 8.47
N TYR A 93 6.46 -18.89 8.70
CA TYR A 93 5.26 -19.72 8.80
C TYR A 93 4.90 -19.96 10.27
N ILE A 94 3.65 -19.73 10.61
CA ILE A 94 3.05 -20.04 11.91
C ILE A 94 2.05 -21.18 11.71
N ASP A 95 2.20 -22.24 12.47
CA ASP A 95 1.24 -23.34 12.51
C ASP A 95 -0.14 -22.86 12.98
N SER A 96 -1.16 -23.73 12.85
CA SER A 96 -2.52 -23.40 13.29
C SER A 96 -2.54 -22.93 14.74
N ALA A 97 -3.01 -21.69 14.93
CA ALA A 97 -3.14 -21.05 16.22
C ALA A 97 -4.41 -20.19 16.27
N ASP A 98 -5.20 -20.33 17.32
CA ASP A 98 -6.40 -19.51 17.54
C ASP A 98 -6.04 -18.03 17.74
N THR A 99 -4.86 -17.78 18.28
CA THR A 99 -4.36 -16.42 18.57
C THR A 99 -2.87 -16.38 18.34
N ILE A 100 -2.41 -15.38 17.59
CA ILE A 100 -0.99 -15.01 17.58
C ILE A 100 -0.79 -13.80 18.48
N THR A 101 0.36 -13.74 19.12
CA THR A 101 0.72 -12.63 19.99
C THR A 101 1.95 -11.93 19.43
N ILE A 102 1.87 -10.63 19.30
CA ILE A 102 3.01 -9.79 18.94
C ILE A 102 3.46 -9.08 20.20
N PHE A 103 4.67 -9.36 20.62
CA PHE A 103 5.30 -8.77 21.80
C PHE A 103 6.13 -7.57 21.40
N ASN A 104 5.96 -6.47 22.08
CA ASN A 104 6.75 -5.26 21.93
C ASN A 104 7.47 -4.97 23.25
N ASN A 105 8.75 -5.30 23.31
CA ASN A 105 9.56 -5.12 24.50
C ASN A 105 9.91 -3.67 24.82
N ASN A 106 9.61 -2.74 23.90
CA ASN A 106 9.88 -1.32 24.09
C ASN A 106 8.75 -0.43 23.52
N PRO A 107 7.53 -0.55 24.07
CA PRO A 107 6.34 0.08 23.51
C PRO A 107 6.40 1.62 23.46
N ASN A 108 7.14 2.24 24.38
CA ASN A 108 7.27 3.70 24.42
C ASN A 108 8.28 4.28 23.41
N GLN A 109 9.03 3.43 22.71
CA GLN A 109 10.03 3.81 21.71
C GLN A 109 9.70 3.29 20.30
N THR A 110 8.51 2.76 20.10
CA THR A 110 8.06 2.29 18.79
C THR A 110 7.68 3.49 17.92
N THR A 111 8.67 4.31 17.59
CA THR A 111 8.52 5.45 16.69
C THR A 111 9.00 5.14 15.28
N THR A 112 9.57 3.95 15.11
CA THR A 112 10.11 3.52 13.83
C THR A 112 9.01 2.93 12.98
N PRO A 113 8.89 3.40 11.76
CA PRO A 113 7.97 2.85 10.80
C PRO A 113 8.18 1.36 10.56
N LEU A 114 7.10 0.59 10.56
CA LEU A 114 7.16 -0.85 10.31
C LEU A 114 5.82 -1.34 9.75
N ILE A 115 5.88 -2.47 9.09
CA ILE A 115 4.71 -3.22 8.62
C ILE A 115 4.90 -4.69 8.97
N ILE A 116 3.85 -5.29 9.52
CA ILE A 116 3.70 -6.74 9.63
C ILE A 116 2.45 -7.11 8.82
N TYR A 117 2.63 -7.97 7.83
CA TYR A 117 1.57 -8.45 6.98
C TYR A 117 1.34 -9.93 7.21
N VAL A 118 0.15 -10.30 7.66
CA VAL A 118 -0.23 -11.67 8.00
C VAL A 118 -1.27 -12.16 7.02
N VAL A 119 -1.04 -13.31 6.40
CA VAL A 119 -1.95 -13.94 5.44
C VAL A 119 -2.28 -15.35 5.89
N SER A 120 -3.58 -15.65 6.04
CA SER A 120 -4.06 -16.99 6.35
C SER A 120 -3.73 -17.96 5.23
N THR A 121 -3.34 -19.20 5.57
CA THR A 121 -3.16 -20.29 4.59
C THR A 121 -4.46 -20.68 3.85
N ARG A 122 -5.61 -20.18 4.31
CA ARG A 122 -6.88 -20.29 3.59
C ARG A 122 -6.98 -19.40 2.37
N ALA A 123 -6.12 -18.40 2.26
CA ALA A 123 -6.07 -17.58 1.08
C ALA A 123 -5.81 -18.47 -0.14
N SER A 124 -6.71 -18.45 -1.10
CA SER A 124 -6.51 -19.15 -2.36
C SER A 124 -5.31 -18.53 -3.07
N ASP A 125 -4.47 -19.37 -3.68
CA ASP A 125 -3.39 -18.95 -4.55
C ASP A 125 -2.11 -18.37 -3.90
N LEU A 126 -1.87 -18.62 -2.60
CA LEU A 126 -0.58 -18.31 -1.97
C LEU A 126 0.64 -18.76 -2.80
N ASN A 127 0.51 -19.88 -3.52
CA ASN A 127 1.57 -20.42 -4.37
C ASN A 127 1.81 -19.63 -5.67
N SER A 128 0.89 -18.74 -6.03
CA SER A 128 1.00 -17.88 -7.23
C SER A 128 1.34 -16.43 -6.91
N MET A 129 1.45 -16.11 -5.62
CA MET A 129 1.72 -14.77 -5.11
C MET A 129 3.19 -14.60 -4.74
N GLU A 130 3.74 -13.46 -5.09
CA GLU A 130 5.04 -13.03 -4.62
C GLU A 130 4.92 -11.71 -3.86
N ILE A 131 5.61 -11.60 -2.72
CA ILE A 131 5.68 -10.39 -1.92
C ILE A 131 7.07 -9.80 -2.02
N TYR A 132 7.13 -8.50 -2.23
CA TYR A 132 8.35 -7.73 -2.36
C TYR A 132 8.35 -6.56 -1.37
N ASP A 133 9.55 -6.22 -0.91
CA ASP A 133 9.78 -5.02 -0.12
C ASP A 133 10.33 -3.92 -1.04
N ALA A 134 9.67 -2.78 -1.08
CA ALA A 134 10.07 -1.67 -1.94
C ALA A 134 11.49 -1.15 -1.63
N HIS A 135 11.98 -1.30 -0.40
CA HIS A 135 13.31 -0.83 -0.01
C HIS A 135 14.46 -1.65 -0.62
N ASN A 136 14.21 -2.92 -0.94
CA ASN A 136 15.25 -3.82 -1.42
C ASN A 136 15.17 -4.07 -2.92
N PHE A 137 14.28 -3.38 -3.62
CA PHE A 137 13.99 -3.69 -5.00
C PHE A 137 14.19 -2.50 -5.94
N ASN A 138 15.03 -2.71 -6.95
CA ASN A 138 15.32 -1.71 -7.95
C ASN A 138 14.68 -2.03 -9.31
N ARG A 139 14.59 -3.30 -9.66
CA ARG A 139 14.05 -3.75 -10.94
C ARG A 139 13.56 -5.20 -10.85
N MET A 140 12.38 -5.45 -11.36
CA MET A 140 11.77 -6.78 -11.41
C MET A 140 11.31 -7.12 -12.81
N VAL A 141 11.61 -8.32 -13.27
CA VAL A 141 10.94 -8.93 -14.41
C VAL A 141 9.70 -9.63 -13.85
N PHE A 142 8.55 -9.47 -14.46
CA PHE A 142 7.28 -10.02 -13.99
C PHE A 142 7.32 -11.54 -13.77
N PRO A 143 7.55 -12.04 -12.56
CA PRO A 143 7.72 -13.46 -12.31
C PRO A 143 6.41 -14.18 -11.96
N ALA A 144 5.44 -13.46 -11.44
CA ALA A 144 4.20 -14.01 -10.93
C ALA A 144 2.97 -13.32 -11.51
N LYS A 145 1.81 -14.00 -11.45
CA LYS A 145 0.52 -13.40 -11.82
C LYS A 145 0.05 -12.40 -10.81
N GLN A 146 0.44 -12.57 -9.54
CA GLN A 146 0.05 -11.69 -8.45
C GLN A 146 1.30 -11.26 -7.69
N ILE A 147 1.40 -9.97 -7.44
CA ILE A 147 2.52 -9.36 -6.73
C ILE A 147 1.94 -8.42 -5.68
N THR A 148 2.45 -8.49 -4.46
CA THR A 148 2.20 -7.49 -3.45
C THR A 148 3.52 -6.82 -3.08
N ILE A 149 3.56 -5.51 -3.23
CA ILE A 149 4.70 -4.68 -2.82
C ILE A 149 4.30 -4.06 -1.48
N MET A 150 5.13 -4.27 -0.48
CA MET A 150 4.97 -3.68 0.84
C MET A 150 6.08 -2.67 1.11
N SER A 151 5.73 -1.59 1.77
CA SER A 151 6.71 -0.59 2.18
C SER A 151 6.16 0.24 3.33
N PRO A 152 6.95 0.41 4.38
CA PRO A 152 6.62 1.36 5.40
C PRO A 152 6.88 2.82 4.97
N ALA A 153 7.43 3.09 3.82
CA ALA A 153 7.67 4.44 3.26
C ALA A 153 7.05 4.59 1.87
N PRO A 154 6.73 5.81 1.44
CA PRO A 154 6.26 6.06 0.08
C PRO A 154 7.23 5.53 -0.98
N PHE A 155 6.69 5.02 -2.07
CA PHE A 155 7.46 4.49 -3.19
C PHE A 155 6.78 4.75 -4.53
N THR A 156 7.58 4.76 -5.59
CA THR A 156 7.09 4.84 -6.96
C THR A 156 7.28 3.51 -7.66
N VAL A 157 6.32 3.15 -8.48
CA VAL A 157 6.42 2.00 -9.38
C VAL A 157 6.21 2.48 -10.80
N THR A 158 7.15 2.16 -11.68
CA THR A 158 7.06 2.46 -13.10
C THR A 158 7.22 1.19 -13.92
N SER A 159 6.48 1.10 -15.01
CA SER A 159 6.65 0.08 -16.02
C SER A 159 6.68 0.72 -17.40
N PRO A 160 7.70 0.47 -18.22
CA PRO A 160 7.76 1.01 -19.56
C PRO A 160 6.68 0.41 -20.45
N LYS A 161 6.29 1.15 -21.48
CA LYS A 161 5.40 0.65 -22.53
C LYS A 161 6.07 -0.49 -23.31
N ASP A 162 5.30 -1.55 -23.58
CA ASP A 162 5.70 -2.64 -24.46
C ASP A 162 4.67 -2.81 -25.58
N GLU A 163 5.10 -2.73 -26.83
CA GLU A 163 4.20 -2.81 -27.99
C GLU A 163 3.85 -4.25 -28.41
N LYS A 164 4.45 -5.25 -27.80
CA LYS A 164 4.35 -6.65 -28.22
C LYS A 164 3.43 -7.51 -27.39
N SER A 165 3.03 -7.06 -26.23
CA SER A 165 2.28 -7.88 -25.27
C SER A 165 0.90 -7.29 -24.97
N GLY A 166 -0.13 -8.04 -25.32
CA GLY A 166 -1.50 -7.73 -24.90
C GLY A 166 -1.77 -8.31 -23.51
N ASN A 167 -1.82 -7.47 -22.49
CA ASN A 167 -2.00 -7.89 -21.11
C ASN A 167 -2.88 -6.91 -20.36
N SER A 168 -3.54 -7.38 -19.32
CA SER A 168 -4.25 -6.53 -18.37
C SER A 168 -3.55 -6.54 -17.01
N VAL A 169 -3.70 -5.46 -16.28
CA VAL A 169 -3.25 -5.34 -14.89
C VAL A 169 -4.33 -4.64 -14.08
N VAL A 170 -4.57 -5.17 -12.89
CA VAL A 170 -5.41 -4.55 -11.87
C VAL A 170 -4.52 -4.19 -10.69
N MET A 171 -4.65 -2.97 -10.19
CA MET A 171 -3.88 -2.47 -9.05
C MET A 171 -4.80 -1.98 -7.96
N ARG A 172 -4.50 -2.35 -6.71
CA ARG A 172 -5.24 -1.94 -5.52
C ARG A 172 -4.30 -1.84 -4.33
N THR A 173 -4.65 -0.99 -3.38
CA THR A 173 -4.00 -0.92 -2.07
C THR A 173 -4.71 -1.82 -1.07
N THR A 174 -4.85 -3.09 -1.40
CA THR A 174 -5.56 -4.08 -0.59
C THR A 174 -4.68 -5.28 -0.29
N GLY A 175 -5.16 -6.15 0.59
CA GLY A 175 -4.65 -7.51 0.68
C GLY A 175 -4.78 -8.23 -0.66
N PHE A 176 -3.91 -9.21 -0.89
CA PHE A 176 -3.78 -9.83 -2.19
C PHE A 176 -5.03 -10.60 -2.67
N ASP A 177 -5.80 -11.19 -1.74
CA ASP A 177 -7.04 -11.93 -2.05
C ASP A 177 -8.13 -11.09 -2.71
N ASP A 178 -8.05 -9.79 -2.55
CA ASP A 178 -9.07 -8.86 -3.02
C ASP A 178 -8.70 -8.23 -4.35
N VAL A 179 -7.50 -8.51 -4.89
CA VAL A 179 -7.02 -7.88 -6.13
C VAL A 179 -7.79 -8.38 -7.35
N GLU A 180 -8.08 -9.68 -7.42
CA GLU A 180 -8.81 -10.28 -8.55
C GLU A 180 -10.33 -10.15 -8.44
N ASP A 181 -10.87 -9.94 -7.25
CA ASP A 181 -12.30 -9.82 -7.04
C ASP A 181 -12.82 -8.44 -7.49
N SER A 182 -12.98 -8.31 -8.82
CA SER A 182 -13.41 -7.06 -9.46
C SER A 182 -14.87 -6.67 -9.14
N ASN A 183 -15.63 -7.58 -8.54
CA ASN A 183 -17.06 -7.40 -8.29
C ASN A 183 -17.40 -7.06 -6.84
N LYS A 184 -16.41 -6.90 -5.97
CA LYS A 184 -16.69 -6.42 -4.62
C LYS A 184 -17.07 -4.95 -4.67
N ASP A 185 -18.34 -4.70 -4.40
CA ASP A 185 -18.88 -3.37 -4.20
C ASP A 185 -18.05 -2.63 -3.14
N GLY A 186 -17.53 -1.47 -3.52
CA GLY A 186 -16.85 -0.55 -2.61
C GLY A 186 -15.32 -0.46 -2.71
N CYS A 187 -14.65 -1.33 -3.47
CA CYS A 187 -13.20 -1.22 -3.64
C CYS A 187 -12.83 -0.30 -4.79
N PHE A 188 -12.20 0.82 -4.50
CA PHE A 188 -11.68 1.70 -5.54
C PHE A 188 -10.51 1.02 -6.26
N GLN A 189 -10.69 0.76 -7.54
CA GLN A 189 -9.66 0.21 -8.39
C GLN A 189 -8.74 1.35 -8.83
N LEU A 190 -7.51 1.36 -8.30
CA LEU A 190 -6.54 2.39 -8.60
C LEU A 190 -6.21 2.45 -10.08
N MET A 191 -6.03 1.29 -10.70
CA MET A 191 -5.80 1.21 -12.14
C MET A 191 -6.31 -0.12 -12.67
N SER A 192 -6.98 -0.06 -13.84
CA SER A 192 -7.27 -1.22 -14.66
C SER A 192 -6.86 -0.90 -16.08
N VAL A 193 -6.00 -1.72 -16.63
CA VAL A 193 -5.68 -1.70 -18.05
C VAL A 193 -6.24 -2.98 -18.63
N ALA A 194 -7.42 -2.89 -19.22
CA ALA A 194 -8.08 -4.01 -19.85
C ALA A 194 -7.71 -4.10 -21.34
N ASP A 195 -7.40 -5.32 -21.76
CA ASP A 195 -7.45 -5.81 -23.14
C ASP A 195 -6.77 -4.94 -24.23
N SER A 196 -5.64 -4.34 -23.89
CA SER A 196 -4.85 -3.66 -24.90
C SER A 196 -3.96 -4.66 -25.66
N LYS A 197 -3.82 -4.50 -26.95
CA LYS A 197 -2.88 -5.30 -27.76
C LYS A 197 -1.42 -5.01 -27.42
N THR A 198 -1.20 -4.00 -26.62
CA THR A 198 0.11 -3.49 -26.20
C THR A 198 0.12 -3.31 -24.70
N TRP A 199 1.26 -3.51 -24.05
CA TRP A 199 1.46 -3.11 -22.67
C TRP A 199 1.54 -1.58 -22.59
N PRO A 200 0.61 -0.89 -21.94
CA PRO A 200 0.54 0.57 -22.01
C PRO A 200 1.66 1.27 -21.21
N GLY A 201 2.38 0.51 -20.35
CA GLY A 201 3.20 1.11 -19.32
C GLY A 201 2.34 1.78 -18.24
N PHE A 202 2.97 2.18 -17.15
CA PHE A 202 2.33 2.99 -16.11
C PHE A 202 3.36 3.65 -15.21
N THR A 203 2.91 4.66 -14.49
CA THR A 203 3.66 5.34 -13.43
C THR A 203 2.73 5.58 -12.25
N VAL A 204 3.12 5.10 -11.08
CA VAL A 204 2.30 5.20 -9.88
C VAL A 204 3.14 5.65 -8.68
N GLU A 205 2.56 6.50 -7.87
CA GLU A 205 3.11 6.90 -6.59
C GLU A 205 2.23 6.36 -5.48
N VAL A 206 2.84 5.59 -4.59
CA VAL A 206 2.16 4.84 -3.56
C VAL A 206 2.68 5.29 -2.21
N SER A 207 1.82 5.94 -1.45
CA SER A 207 2.08 6.24 -0.04
C SER A 207 1.32 5.28 0.88
N SER A 208 0.55 4.36 0.32
CA SER A 208 -0.08 3.26 1.05
C SER A 208 0.96 2.20 1.43
N PRO A 209 0.77 1.51 2.56
CA PRO A 209 1.68 0.45 3.01
C PRO A 209 1.73 -0.77 2.08
N LEU A 210 0.68 -1.00 1.30
CA LEU A 210 0.57 -2.12 0.36
C LEU A 210 0.14 -1.65 -1.02
N LEU A 211 0.73 -2.26 -2.04
CA LEU A 211 0.26 -2.21 -3.43
C LEU A 211 0.20 -3.63 -3.96
N SER A 212 -0.98 -4.11 -4.27
CA SER A 212 -1.19 -5.41 -4.88
C SER A 212 -1.53 -5.26 -6.37
N LEU A 213 -0.88 -6.07 -7.19
CA LEU A 213 -1.02 -6.11 -8.63
C LEU A 213 -1.43 -7.51 -9.07
N ALA A 214 -2.50 -7.63 -9.83
CA ALA A 214 -2.88 -8.85 -10.52
C ALA A 214 -2.73 -8.66 -12.02
N PHE A 215 -2.08 -9.62 -12.67
CA PHE A 215 -1.79 -9.59 -14.10
C PHE A 215 -2.52 -10.72 -14.81
N ASP A 216 -3.18 -10.41 -15.91
CA ASP A 216 -3.65 -11.41 -16.87
C ASP A 216 -2.74 -11.39 -18.12
N TYR A 217 -1.86 -12.36 -18.20
CA TYR A 217 -0.90 -12.48 -19.30
C TYR A 217 -1.44 -13.36 -20.40
N LYS A 218 -1.70 -12.77 -21.57
CA LYS A 218 -1.78 -13.52 -22.84
C LYS A 218 -0.39 -13.94 -23.31
N LYS A 219 0.61 -13.11 -22.97
CA LYS A 219 2.03 -13.36 -23.23
C LYS A 219 2.83 -12.56 -22.20
N TYR A 220 3.91 -13.14 -21.67
CA TYR A 220 4.80 -12.41 -20.77
C TYR A 220 5.35 -11.16 -21.49
N PRO A 221 5.19 -9.98 -20.90
CA PRO A 221 5.74 -8.75 -21.47
C PRO A 221 7.26 -8.75 -21.34
N ASP A 222 7.94 -8.13 -22.32
CA ASP A 222 9.36 -7.78 -22.20
C ASP A 222 9.55 -6.59 -21.21
N ALA A 223 8.46 -6.01 -20.72
CA ALA A 223 8.45 -4.95 -19.73
C ALA A 223 8.86 -5.45 -18.32
N TYR A 224 9.23 -4.52 -17.48
CA TYR A 224 9.62 -4.78 -16.09
C TYR A 224 9.01 -3.72 -15.16
N LEU A 225 8.98 -4.05 -13.88
CA LEU A 225 8.69 -3.05 -12.83
C LEU A 225 10.02 -2.44 -12.37
N HIS A 226 10.01 -1.12 -12.24
CA HIS A 226 11.05 -0.38 -11.55
C HIS A 226 10.43 0.26 -10.31
N ILE A 227 10.98 -0.08 -9.14
CA ILE A 227 10.51 0.42 -7.86
C ILE A 227 11.59 1.35 -7.30
N SER A 228 11.18 2.51 -6.82
CA SER A 228 12.08 3.48 -6.22
C SER A 228 11.48 4.01 -4.91
N THR A 229 12.26 3.87 -3.84
CA THR A 229 11.95 4.50 -2.57
C THR A 229 12.79 5.76 -2.45
N THR A 230 12.21 6.89 -2.74
CA THR A 230 12.86 8.19 -2.47
C THR A 230 12.25 8.80 -1.23
N MET A 231 12.99 8.76 -0.13
CA MET A 231 12.57 9.49 1.06
C MET A 231 12.47 10.99 0.75
N GLY A 232 11.25 11.51 0.73
CA GLY A 232 10.98 12.95 0.75
C GLY A 232 10.96 13.68 -0.59
N VAL A 233 11.16 13.02 -1.70
CA VAL A 233 10.94 13.63 -3.02
C VAL A 233 9.87 12.83 -3.74
N PHE A 234 8.65 13.30 -3.67
CA PHE A 234 7.58 12.78 -4.50
C PHE A 234 7.96 12.95 -5.96
N GLY A 235 7.87 11.86 -6.72
CA GLY A 235 8.46 11.78 -8.03
C GLY A 235 7.78 12.68 -9.06
N GLN A 236 8.52 13.00 -10.10
CA GLN A 236 7.92 13.49 -11.33
C GLN A 236 7.30 12.29 -12.06
N LEU A 237 5.99 12.24 -12.13
CA LEU A 237 5.25 11.22 -12.84
C LEU A 237 5.08 11.62 -14.31
N ASP A 238 5.06 10.62 -15.20
CA ASP A 238 4.86 10.86 -16.62
C ASP A 238 3.37 10.83 -16.98
N LEU A 239 2.83 11.98 -17.40
CA LEU A 239 1.45 12.11 -17.85
C LEU A 239 1.15 11.37 -19.16
N SER A 240 2.15 10.93 -19.89
CA SER A 240 1.96 10.15 -21.13
C SER A 240 1.54 8.70 -20.87
N ALA A 241 1.71 8.21 -19.65
CA ALA A 241 1.26 6.92 -19.18
C ALA A 241 0.11 7.07 -18.16
N PRO A 242 -0.82 6.11 -18.07
CA PRO A 242 -1.79 6.08 -16.99
C PRO A 242 -1.08 5.85 -15.65
N GLY A 243 -1.66 6.36 -14.58
CA GLY A 243 -1.11 6.17 -13.26
C GLY A 243 -2.04 6.63 -12.14
N PHE A 244 -1.51 6.63 -10.93
CA PHE A 244 -2.21 7.15 -9.77
C PHE A 244 -1.25 7.68 -8.70
N VAL A 245 -1.81 8.44 -7.77
CA VAL A 245 -1.17 8.92 -6.55
C VAL A 245 -2.08 8.59 -5.39
N THR A 246 -1.52 8.07 -4.29
CA THR A 246 -2.28 7.84 -3.04
C THR A 246 -1.75 8.70 -1.91
N SER A 247 -2.63 9.05 -0.99
CA SER A 247 -2.21 9.57 0.30
C SER A 247 -1.59 8.46 1.15
N PRO A 248 -0.77 8.83 2.13
CA PRO A 248 -0.35 7.91 3.17
C PRO A 248 -1.55 7.23 3.85
N GLY A 249 -1.44 5.94 4.12
CA GLY A 249 -2.48 5.16 4.79
C GLY A 249 -3.77 4.92 3.99
N TYR A 250 -3.85 5.32 2.72
CA TYR A 250 -4.99 4.99 1.88
C TYR A 250 -5.06 3.48 1.64
N ILE A 251 -6.20 2.88 2.02
CA ILE A 251 -6.50 1.46 1.81
C ILE A 251 -7.88 1.36 1.17
N GLY A 252 -7.90 1.01 -0.10
CA GLY A 252 -9.09 1.09 -0.96
C GLY A 252 -10.18 0.06 -0.72
N CYS A 253 -9.98 -0.94 0.16
CA CYS A 253 -10.93 -2.01 0.43
C CYS A 253 -10.88 -2.48 1.88
N SER A 254 -10.89 -1.60 2.83
CA SER A 254 -11.03 -2.04 4.21
C SER A 254 -12.49 -2.39 4.51
N SER A 255 -12.71 -3.46 5.26
CA SER A 255 -14.04 -3.87 5.71
C SER A 255 -14.62 -2.97 6.80
N GLY A 256 -14.00 -1.87 7.09
CA GLY A 256 -14.42 -0.82 8.01
C GLY A 256 -13.85 0.51 7.55
N ASP A 257 -14.51 1.60 7.89
CA ASP A 257 -14.15 2.99 7.54
C ASP A 257 -12.82 3.47 8.15
N ILE A 258 -11.84 2.59 8.32
CA ILE A 258 -10.57 2.91 8.96
C ILE A 258 -9.56 3.28 7.87
N PHE A 259 -9.65 4.51 7.45
CA PHE A 259 -8.58 5.15 6.70
C PHE A 259 -7.52 5.59 7.71
N ARG A 260 -6.38 4.93 7.70
CA ARG A 260 -5.28 5.32 8.57
C ARG A 260 -4.50 6.42 7.91
N SER A 261 -4.39 7.54 8.60
CA SER A 261 -3.51 8.62 8.17
C SER A 261 -2.06 8.24 8.45
N SER A 262 -1.28 8.34 7.40
CA SER A 262 0.16 8.56 7.35
C SER A 262 1.06 7.95 8.42
N LEU A 263 1.74 6.90 8.05
CA LEU A 263 2.92 6.41 8.76
C LEU A 263 4.09 7.41 8.76
N TYR A 264 4.22 8.30 7.78
CA TYR A 264 5.44 9.10 7.58
C TYR A 264 5.25 10.54 7.22
N SER A 265 4.22 10.85 6.48
CA SER A 265 3.98 12.19 5.98
C SER A 265 2.49 12.47 6.00
N THR A 266 2.15 13.61 6.52
CA THR A 266 0.81 14.16 6.43
C THR A 266 0.62 14.96 5.15
N LYS A 267 1.60 14.92 4.25
CA LYS A 267 1.61 15.73 3.03
C LYS A 267 1.92 14.87 1.82
N VAL A 268 1.22 15.13 0.74
CA VAL A 268 1.53 14.65 -0.60
C VAL A 268 1.81 15.85 -1.49
N ALA A 269 2.86 15.78 -2.28
CA ALA A 269 3.20 16.76 -3.29
C ALA A 269 3.75 16.03 -4.51
N ALA A 270 2.87 15.67 -5.44
CA ALA A 270 3.25 14.99 -6.68
C ALA A 270 3.15 15.93 -7.88
N THR A 271 4.05 15.79 -8.84
CA THR A 271 4.01 16.53 -10.10
C THR A 271 3.94 15.56 -11.26
N ILE A 272 2.93 15.70 -12.09
CA ILE A 272 2.63 14.82 -13.22
C ILE A 272 2.75 15.67 -14.49
N THR A 273 3.72 15.39 -15.36
CA THR A 273 4.03 16.24 -16.52
C THR A 273 4.14 15.45 -17.81
N SER A 274 3.98 16.17 -18.94
CA SER A 274 4.24 15.67 -20.29
C SER A 274 4.99 16.70 -21.14
N LYS A 275 5.58 16.24 -22.24
CA LYS A 275 6.31 17.12 -23.18
C LYS A 275 5.40 18.04 -24.00
N GLY A 276 4.08 17.83 -23.97
CA GLY A 276 3.11 18.60 -24.76
C GLY A 276 1.74 18.65 -24.09
N ASN A 277 0.83 19.46 -24.65
CA ASN A 277 -0.54 19.54 -24.16
C ASN A 277 -1.25 18.19 -24.32
N ARG A 278 -2.06 17.84 -23.31
CA ARG A 278 -2.87 16.63 -23.30
C ARG A 278 -4.25 16.92 -22.71
N HIS A 279 -5.25 16.16 -23.14
CA HIS A 279 -6.46 16.04 -22.37
C HIS A 279 -6.19 15.07 -21.21
N VAL A 280 -6.30 15.58 -20.00
CA VAL A 280 -6.01 14.86 -18.76
C VAL A 280 -7.32 14.58 -18.06
N TYR A 281 -7.52 13.32 -17.72
CA TYR A 281 -8.67 12.84 -16.97
C TYR A 281 -8.19 12.40 -15.59
N LEU A 282 -8.69 13.09 -14.57
CA LEU A 282 -8.43 12.78 -13.17
C LEU A 282 -9.68 12.15 -12.57
N ASN A 283 -9.52 11.12 -11.77
CA ASN A 283 -10.62 10.47 -11.06
C ASN A 283 -10.13 10.05 -9.67
N GLY A 284 -10.77 10.57 -8.64
CA GLY A 284 -10.36 10.40 -7.26
C GLY A 284 -11.40 9.70 -6.40
N ASP A 285 -10.94 8.83 -5.52
CA ASP A 285 -11.64 8.36 -4.34
C ASP A 285 -11.11 9.17 -3.16
N ILE A 286 -11.90 10.15 -2.69
CA ILE A 286 -11.43 11.18 -1.80
C ILE A 286 -12.27 11.16 -0.52
N HIS A 287 -11.62 10.82 0.58
CA HIS A 287 -12.17 10.82 1.93
C HIS A 287 -11.53 11.97 2.72
N SER A 288 -11.78 13.18 2.27
CA SER A 288 -11.21 14.39 2.86
C SER A 288 -12.32 15.41 3.08
N ASP A 289 -12.25 16.13 4.17
CA ASP A 289 -13.16 17.24 4.44
C ASP A 289 -12.76 18.52 3.68
N ASP A 290 -13.64 19.51 3.65
CA ASP A 290 -13.40 20.77 2.94
C ASP A 290 -12.26 21.61 3.52
N SER A 291 -11.79 21.28 4.72
CA SER A 291 -10.63 21.95 5.35
C SER A 291 -9.29 21.36 4.92
N HIS A 292 -9.32 20.18 4.31
CA HIS A 292 -8.13 19.45 3.85
C HIS A 292 -8.33 18.91 2.42
N PRO A 293 -8.65 19.75 1.44
CA PRO A 293 -8.89 19.29 0.07
C PRO A 293 -7.61 18.70 -0.54
N VAL A 294 -7.81 17.90 -1.59
CA VAL A 294 -6.75 17.54 -2.52
C VAL A 294 -6.69 18.64 -3.57
N ASP A 295 -5.67 19.47 -3.53
CA ASP A 295 -5.49 20.56 -4.47
C ASP A 295 -4.86 20.05 -5.76
N ILE A 296 -5.58 20.22 -6.86
CA ILE A 296 -5.13 19.90 -8.21
C ILE A 296 -4.79 21.21 -8.94
N ILE A 297 -3.52 21.48 -9.14
CA ILE A 297 -3.06 22.70 -9.78
C ILE A 297 -2.70 22.41 -11.23
N ASP A 298 -3.37 23.05 -12.16
CA ASP A 298 -3.02 23.03 -13.58
C ASP A 298 -1.73 23.82 -13.80
N LEU A 299 -0.64 23.17 -14.17
CA LEU A 299 0.68 23.78 -14.35
C LEU A 299 0.74 24.73 -15.54
N LYS A 300 -0.20 24.67 -16.48
CA LYS A 300 -0.28 25.57 -17.64
C LYS A 300 -0.96 26.89 -17.31
N THR A 301 -2.06 26.84 -16.55
CA THR A 301 -2.89 28.02 -16.27
C THR A 301 -2.70 28.54 -14.85
N ASN A 302 -2.09 27.75 -14.00
CA ASN A 302 -1.95 27.96 -12.55
C ASN A 302 -3.31 28.07 -11.83
N ASN A 303 -4.37 27.48 -12.42
CA ASN A 303 -5.65 27.38 -11.76
C ASN A 303 -5.64 26.20 -10.78
N ASP A 304 -6.33 26.41 -9.66
CA ASP A 304 -6.52 25.41 -8.62
C ASP A 304 -7.93 24.79 -8.73
N TYR A 305 -7.99 23.46 -8.59
CA TYR A 305 -9.20 22.65 -8.64
C TYR A 305 -9.27 21.76 -7.40
N PRO A 306 -9.69 22.29 -6.26
CA PRO A 306 -9.76 21.52 -5.03
C PRO A 306 -10.80 20.41 -5.15
N MET A 307 -10.43 19.21 -4.70
CA MET A 307 -11.30 18.05 -4.59
C MET A 307 -11.46 17.69 -3.11
N SER A 308 -12.70 17.68 -2.62
CA SER A 308 -13.02 17.34 -1.24
C SER A 308 -14.32 16.56 -1.13
N GLY A 309 -14.53 15.87 -0.03
CA GLY A 309 -15.80 15.31 0.40
C GLY A 309 -16.16 13.94 -0.15
N GLY A 310 -16.85 13.16 0.62
CA GLY A 310 -17.76 12.07 0.44
C GLY A 310 -17.44 10.90 -0.50
N THR A 311 -18.12 9.81 -0.29
CA THR A 311 -18.04 8.49 -0.91
C THR A 311 -18.27 8.40 -2.45
N ALA A 312 -18.38 9.51 -3.14
CA ALA A 312 -18.56 9.52 -4.59
C ALA A 312 -17.23 9.83 -5.30
N ALA A 313 -16.86 8.99 -6.28
CA ALA A 313 -15.71 9.26 -7.12
C ALA A 313 -15.84 10.64 -7.80
N GLN A 314 -14.86 11.49 -7.59
CA GLN A 314 -14.80 12.81 -8.22
C GLN A 314 -13.99 12.75 -9.50
N SER A 315 -14.39 13.51 -10.52
CA SER A 315 -13.70 13.56 -11.80
C SER A 315 -13.43 14.98 -12.23
N GLN A 316 -12.26 15.22 -12.81
CA GLN A 316 -11.84 16.48 -13.40
C GLN A 316 -11.21 16.23 -14.77
N GLU A 317 -11.57 17.06 -15.75
CA GLU A 317 -10.93 17.07 -17.06
C GLU A 317 -10.16 18.38 -17.24
N LEU A 318 -8.91 18.30 -17.70
CA LEU A 318 -8.03 19.44 -17.92
C LEU A 318 -7.36 19.35 -19.29
N PHE A 319 -7.06 20.49 -19.88
CA PHE A 319 -6.23 20.59 -21.09
C PHE A 319 -4.89 21.27 -20.72
N THR A 320 -3.89 20.47 -20.41
CA THR A 320 -2.66 20.97 -19.80
C THR A 320 -1.42 20.20 -20.24
N THR A 321 -0.26 20.71 -19.90
CA THR A 321 1.03 20.03 -19.98
C THR A 321 1.40 19.29 -18.68
N GLY A 322 0.67 19.53 -17.60
CA GLY A 322 0.91 18.88 -16.33
C GLY A 322 0.01 19.38 -15.22
N VAL A 323 -0.04 18.61 -14.17
CA VAL A 323 -0.77 18.90 -12.92
C VAL A 323 0.15 18.68 -11.72
N ALA A 324 0.00 19.53 -10.71
CA ALA A 324 0.53 19.25 -9.37
C ALA A 324 -0.62 18.79 -8.47
N VAL A 325 -0.36 17.78 -7.68
CA VAL A 325 -1.29 17.24 -6.69
C VAL A 325 -0.72 17.55 -5.32
N ASN A 326 -1.39 18.38 -4.55
CA ASN A 326 -0.99 18.75 -3.21
C ASN A 326 -2.06 18.35 -2.21
N TRP A 327 -1.65 17.81 -1.09
CA TRP A 327 -2.55 17.45 -0.01
C TRP A 327 -1.84 17.57 1.34
N ASN A 328 -2.57 18.04 2.34
CA ASN A 328 -2.10 18.15 3.71
C ASN A 328 -3.16 17.65 4.67
N GLY A 329 -3.06 16.39 5.06
CA GLY A 329 -4.02 15.70 5.92
C GLY A 329 -3.58 15.54 7.37
N ALA A 330 -2.78 16.46 7.90
CA ALA A 330 -2.20 16.36 9.24
C ALA A 330 -3.26 16.08 10.34
N GLY A 331 -3.05 14.97 11.04
CA GLY A 331 -3.82 14.63 12.25
C GLY A 331 -5.26 14.19 12.00
N THR A 332 -5.63 13.82 10.77
CA THR A 332 -7.00 13.47 10.39
C THR A 332 -7.09 12.02 9.87
N SER A 333 -8.31 11.49 9.88
CA SER A 333 -8.66 10.24 9.18
C SER A 333 -8.83 10.43 7.66
N ASN A 334 -8.41 11.58 7.14
CA ASN A 334 -8.52 11.90 5.73
C ASN A 334 -7.55 11.10 4.88
N SER A 335 -7.99 10.65 3.72
CA SER A 335 -7.17 9.92 2.77
C SER A 335 -7.70 10.10 1.35
N PHE A 336 -6.87 9.81 0.36
CA PHE A 336 -7.30 9.81 -1.04
C PHE A 336 -6.51 8.84 -1.90
N ALA A 337 -7.11 8.45 -3.02
CA ALA A 337 -6.45 7.92 -4.18
C ALA A 337 -6.89 8.70 -5.43
N LEU A 338 -5.95 9.17 -6.21
CA LEU A 338 -6.20 9.92 -7.45
C LEU A 338 -5.56 9.17 -8.61
N ARG A 339 -6.37 8.66 -9.52
CA ARG A 339 -5.90 8.08 -10.78
C ARG A 339 -5.92 9.13 -11.87
N PHE A 340 -4.97 9.04 -12.80
CA PHE A 340 -4.90 9.89 -13.96
C PHE A 340 -4.69 9.09 -15.25
N SER A 341 -5.24 9.61 -16.31
CA SER A 341 -4.98 9.16 -17.68
C SER A 341 -4.98 10.36 -18.62
N SER A 342 -4.41 10.20 -19.79
CA SER A 342 -4.39 11.30 -20.74
C SER A 342 -4.39 10.84 -22.19
N VAL A 343 -4.88 11.71 -23.06
CA VAL A 343 -4.86 11.54 -24.52
C VAL A 343 -4.04 12.68 -25.14
N ALA A 344 -3.13 12.32 -26.03
CA ALA A 344 -2.39 13.31 -26.82
C ALA A 344 -3.35 14.05 -27.76
N VAL A 345 -3.08 15.32 -28.01
CA VAL A 345 -3.82 16.17 -28.92
C VAL A 345 -3.10 16.26 -30.25
#